data_61a68f4a21cc81df3f239c92413a0b40
#
_entry.id   61a68f4a21cc81df3f239c92413a0b40
#
_cell.length_a   1.000
_cell.length_b   1.000
_cell.length_c   1.000
_cell.angle_alpha   90.00
_cell.angle_beta   90.00
_cell.angle_gamma   90.00
#
_symmetry.space_group_name_H-M   'P 1'
#
loop_
_entity.id
_entity.type
_entity.pdbx_description
1 polymer ?
#
loop_
_entity_poly.entity_id
_entity_poly.type
_entity_poly.pdbx_seq_one_letter_code
_entity_poly.pdbx_strand_id
1 'polypeptide(L)'
;MSGVAEPVLSFAIARNAIMDSCSLKSSGFSQWLLLGLLLVFTLVWFSNLEYRKLANPDEGRYAEIPREMVLSGDWVTPRLNDLKYFEKPPLQYWATAAAFRVFGESHWAARWWPATTSFGCVLLMFWAGRRLFGGEIGLAAAAALGGCTGFVINAHVNTLDAGLAAFLTVGLLGFLLAQRPGATPTENRNWMLVVWAAMALAVVSKGLIGVVLPGAVLAIYLLIERDWRLLTRLHFGKGLALFLLIAVPWFVAVSLANDEFARFFFIHEHFARFLTKVHHREGAWWYFIPILLFGAMPWLPFIAVQLRDGWRREGEPGTLQSRRLLLIWAAFIFLFFSVSGSKLPSYILPVFPALALFAAMEMQRMAPATLSHIAWGLAATGGVLLLVVLVGGARIAHMFSKESSPFEIVRNVVPWIGASIFVFTAGAVVAAWSFRRHGRSVGIVALALGSLGAGILALGGYDELSRLSSSYSLVREIEARQGPFDRTLPFYSVQMYDQTLPFYLKRPVTLVQYIDEFALGLDAEPDKGIQRVEDWKKRWAALDQGYAILSPSNYEQIAAGGLPMRVLARDPRRVIVSRR
;
A
#
# COMPACT_ATOMS: atom_id res chain seq x y z
N MET A 1 20.02 -40.03 6.48
CA MET A 1 20.21 -39.38 5.17
C MET A 1 18.86 -39.27 4.44
N SER A 2 17.99 -38.35 4.86
CA SER A 2 16.64 -38.18 4.28
C SER A 2 16.10 -36.73 4.45
N GLY A 3 16.92 -35.73 4.21
CA GLY A 3 16.55 -34.33 4.45
C GLY A 3 16.81 -33.33 3.30
N VAL A 4 17.24 -33.76 2.12
CA VAL A 4 17.66 -32.84 1.03
C VAL A 4 16.76 -32.92 -0.21
N ALA A 5 15.81 -33.85 -0.26
CA ALA A 5 15.00 -34.09 -1.49
C ALA A 5 13.75 -33.19 -1.65
N GLU A 6 13.19 -32.63 -0.56
CA GLU A 6 11.95 -31.85 -0.66
C GLU A 6 12.05 -30.48 -1.35
N PRO A 7 13.07 -29.64 -1.16
CA PRO A 7 13.14 -28.35 -1.82
C PRO A 7 13.40 -28.45 -3.33
N VAL A 8 14.11 -29.49 -3.77
CA VAL A 8 14.38 -29.74 -5.20
C VAL A 8 13.12 -30.21 -5.93
N LEU A 9 12.29 -31.01 -5.28
CA LEU A 9 11.03 -31.49 -5.83
C LEU A 9 10.01 -30.34 -5.98
N SER A 10 9.94 -29.44 -5.01
CA SER A 10 9.08 -28.24 -5.06
C SER A 10 9.48 -27.29 -6.19
N PHE A 11 10.79 -27.09 -6.41
CA PHE A 11 11.30 -26.26 -7.50
C PHE A 11 11.05 -26.89 -8.88
N ALA A 12 11.18 -28.20 -9.00
CA ALA A 12 10.89 -28.94 -10.24
C ALA A 12 9.38 -28.91 -10.57
N ILE A 13 8.51 -29.04 -9.58
CA ILE A 13 7.04 -28.94 -9.77
C ILE A 13 6.65 -27.52 -10.17
N ALA A 14 7.19 -26.49 -9.53
CA ALA A 14 6.96 -25.10 -9.89
C ALA A 14 7.48 -24.79 -11.31
N ARG A 15 8.67 -25.30 -11.65
CA ARG A 15 9.25 -25.18 -12.99
C ARG A 15 8.36 -25.82 -14.05
N ASN A 16 7.92 -27.07 -13.84
CA ASN A 16 7.07 -27.76 -14.80
C ASN A 16 5.68 -27.09 -14.90
N ALA A 17 5.11 -26.61 -13.80
CA ALA A 17 3.86 -25.87 -13.82
C ALA A 17 3.95 -24.56 -14.61
N ILE A 18 5.07 -23.83 -14.54
CA ILE A 18 5.32 -22.62 -15.35
C ILE A 18 5.57 -23.00 -16.82
N MET A 19 6.30 -24.08 -17.08
CA MET A 19 6.69 -24.53 -18.41
C MET A 19 5.52 -25.12 -19.21
N ASP A 20 4.67 -25.95 -18.58
CA ASP A 20 3.48 -26.54 -19.19
C ASP A 20 2.35 -25.52 -19.43
N SER A 21 2.36 -24.41 -18.68
CA SER A 21 1.34 -23.36 -18.81
C SER A 21 1.59 -22.37 -19.93
N CYS A 22 2.84 -22.19 -20.30
CA CYS A 22 3.20 -21.45 -21.49
C CYS A 22 3.37 -22.51 -22.59
N SER A 23 2.55 -22.49 -23.65
CA SER A 23 2.80 -23.28 -24.87
C SER A 23 4.01 -22.67 -25.59
N LEU A 24 5.15 -22.65 -24.90
CA LEU A 24 6.40 -22.07 -25.37
C LEU A 24 7.01 -23.07 -26.42
N LYS A 25 6.57 -22.97 -27.66
CA LYS A 25 7.42 -23.37 -28.80
C LYS A 25 8.66 -22.47 -28.93
N SER A 26 9.13 -21.89 -27.78
CA SER A 26 10.32 -21.06 -27.73
C SER A 26 11.57 -21.92 -27.55
N SER A 27 12.70 -21.46 -28.06
CA SER A 27 13.99 -22.10 -27.82
C SER A 27 14.24 -22.24 -26.30
N GLY A 28 14.94 -23.29 -25.84
CA GLY A 28 15.28 -23.51 -24.44
C GLY A 28 15.92 -22.27 -23.79
N PHE A 29 16.66 -21.47 -24.57
CA PHE A 29 17.24 -20.20 -24.14
C PHE A 29 16.17 -19.19 -23.67
N SER A 30 15.05 -19.02 -24.37
CA SER A 30 13.99 -18.08 -23.96
C SER A 30 13.30 -18.49 -22.67
N GLN A 31 13.27 -19.78 -22.35
CA GLN A 31 12.70 -20.29 -21.09
C GLN A 31 13.60 -19.96 -19.91
N TRP A 32 14.91 -20.20 -20.02
CA TRP A 32 15.88 -19.86 -18.99
C TRP A 32 15.95 -18.34 -18.76
N LEU A 33 15.87 -17.56 -19.83
CA LEU A 33 15.78 -16.10 -19.72
C LEU A 33 14.54 -15.66 -18.94
N LEU A 34 13.37 -16.24 -19.23
CA LEU A 34 12.14 -15.94 -18.50
C LEU A 34 12.26 -16.27 -17.02
N LEU A 35 12.78 -17.46 -16.68
CA LEU A 35 13.00 -17.85 -15.28
C LEU A 35 13.97 -16.90 -14.56
N GLY A 36 15.05 -16.50 -15.24
CA GLY A 36 16.00 -15.52 -14.71
C GLY A 36 15.33 -14.16 -14.45
N LEU A 37 14.51 -13.66 -15.37
CA LEU A 37 13.76 -12.41 -15.20
C LEU A 37 12.75 -12.49 -14.05
N LEU A 38 12.05 -13.61 -13.87
CA LEU A 38 11.12 -13.81 -12.75
C LEU A 38 11.86 -13.87 -11.39
N LEU A 39 13.03 -14.50 -11.35
CA LEU A 39 13.87 -14.48 -10.16
C LEU A 39 14.33 -13.05 -9.82
N VAL A 40 14.85 -12.32 -10.81
CA VAL A 40 15.26 -10.92 -10.62
C VAL A 40 14.07 -10.06 -10.19
N PHE A 41 12.89 -10.29 -10.77
CA PHE A 41 11.67 -9.59 -10.37
C PHE A 41 11.37 -9.79 -8.87
N THR A 42 11.44 -11.03 -8.38
CA THR A 42 11.21 -11.35 -6.97
C THR A 42 12.26 -10.69 -6.07
N LEU A 43 13.54 -10.73 -6.45
CA LEU A 43 14.61 -10.10 -5.68
C LEU A 43 14.46 -8.58 -5.62
N VAL A 44 14.13 -7.95 -6.75
CA VAL A 44 13.89 -6.49 -6.81
C VAL A 44 12.67 -6.11 -5.98
N TRP A 45 11.60 -6.92 -5.98
CA TRP A 45 10.40 -6.67 -5.19
C TRP A 45 10.69 -6.47 -3.70
N PHE A 46 11.55 -7.27 -3.11
CA PHE A 46 11.86 -7.22 -1.67
C PHE A 46 13.11 -6.40 -1.31
N SER A 47 13.78 -5.76 -2.28
CA SER A 47 15.10 -5.16 -2.10
C SER A 47 15.13 -3.86 -1.28
N ASN A 48 14.04 -3.04 -1.31
CA ASN A 48 14.05 -1.65 -0.79
C ASN A 48 13.26 -1.47 0.52
N LEU A 49 12.89 -2.54 1.20
CA LEU A 49 12.00 -2.44 2.38
C LEU A 49 12.72 -1.81 3.58
N GLU A 50 14.03 -2.07 3.77
CA GLU A 50 14.82 -1.55 4.88
C GLU A 50 15.40 -0.17 4.61
N TYR A 51 15.79 0.12 3.37
CA TYR A 51 16.57 1.31 3.02
C TYR A 51 15.92 2.62 3.47
N ARG A 52 14.63 2.78 3.20
CA ARG A 52 13.89 4.02 3.46
C ARG A 52 13.47 4.13 4.93
N LYS A 53 13.60 5.36 5.48
CA LYS A 53 13.07 5.69 6.81
C LYS A 53 11.53 5.69 6.78
N LEU A 54 10.90 5.41 7.92
CA LEU A 54 9.44 5.49 8.03
C LEU A 54 8.99 6.94 7.86
N ALA A 55 7.99 7.15 7.01
CA ALA A 55 7.44 8.46 6.74
C ALA A 55 6.19 8.73 7.59
N ASN A 56 6.05 9.98 8.05
CA ASN A 56 4.84 10.42 8.71
C ASN A 56 3.74 10.76 7.68
N PRO A 57 2.41 10.68 8.01
CA PRO A 57 1.94 10.13 9.28
C PRO A 57 1.82 8.60 9.30
N ASP A 58 1.49 7.96 8.16
CA ASP A 58 0.95 6.60 8.15
C ASP A 58 2.00 5.53 8.49
N GLU A 59 3.22 5.58 7.91
CA GLU A 59 4.22 4.55 8.19
C GLU A 59 4.68 4.57 9.65
N GLY A 60 4.84 5.77 10.24
CA GLY A 60 5.16 5.92 11.67
C GLY A 60 4.05 5.36 12.56
N ARG A 61 2.81 5.76 12.32
CA ARG A 61 1.62 5.30 13.03
C ARG A 61 1.47 3.78 12.98
N TYR A 62 1.52 3.22 11.77
CA TYR A 62 1.32 1.77 11.56
C TYR A 62 2.56 0.92 11.87
N ALA A 63 3.65 1.53 12.31
CA ALA A 63 4.78 0.86 12.94
C ALA A 63 4.73 0.99 14.47
N GLU A 64 4.31 2.15 15.01
CA GLU A 64 4.27 2.38 16.46
C GLU A 64 3.17 1.56 17.14
N ILE A 65 1.95 1.52 16.60
CA ILE A 65 0.86 0.72 17.19
C ILE A 65 1.27 -0.76 17.36
N PRO A 66 1.81 -1.47 16.35
CA PRO A 66 2.30 -2.84 16.53
C PRO A 66 3.45 -2.95 17.54
N ARG A 67 4.34 -1.95 17.62
CA ARG A 67 5.41 -1.94 18.60
C ARG A 67 4.86 -1.88 20.02
N GLU A 68 3.88 -1.02 20.28
CA GLU A 68 3.19 -0.95 21.56
C GLU A 68 2.44 -2.23 21.91
N MET A 69 1.78 -2.88 20.92
CA MET A 69 1.15 -4.20 21.11
C MET A 69 2.15 -5.28 21.56
N VAL A 70 3.35 -5.29 20.97
CA VAL A 70 4.41 -6.26 21.36
C VAL A 70 4.91 -5.98 22.76
N LEU A 71 5.08 -4.71 23.15
CA LEU A 71 5.60 -4.30 24.45
C LEU A 71 4.60 -4.52 25.59
N SER A 72 3.34 -4.15 25.36
CA SER A 72 2.27 -4.29 26.36
C SER A 72 1.74 -5.71 26.48
N GLY A 73 1.83 -6.51 25.40
CA GLY A 73 1.15 -7.79 25.28
C GLY A 73 -0.37 -7.68 25.04
N ASP A 74 -0.91 -6.48 24.92
CA ASP A 74 -2.33 -6.23 24.59
C ASP A 74 -2.52 -6.19 23.08
N TRP A 75 -3.12 -7.27 22.54
CA TRP A 75 -3.45 -7.43 21.13
C TRP A 75 -4.90 -7.10 20.81
N VAL A 76 -5.69 -6.71 21.83
CA VAL A 76 -7.12 -6.39 21.70
C VAL A 76 -7.34 -4.89 21.53
N THR A 77 -6.72 -4.08 22.39
CA THR A 77 -6.85 -2.61 22.41
C THR A 77 -5.66 -1.94 21.71
N PRO A 78 -5.79 -1.50 20.44
CA PRO A 78 -4.74 -0.75 19.78
C PRO A 78 -4.44 0.54 20.52
N ARG A 79 -3.14 0.85 20.69
CA ARG A 79 -2.66 2.10 21.27
C ARG A 79 -1.68 2.79 20.35
N LEU A 80 -1.73 4.11 20.32
CA LEU A 80 -0.75 4.96 19.65
C LEU A 80 -0.27 5.98 20.66
N ASN A 81 1.03 6.02 20.89
CA ASN A 81 1.63 6.91 21.91
C ASN A 81 1.02 6.69 23.31
N ASP A 82 0.80 5.43 23.65
CA ASP A 82 0.15 4.93 24.88
C ASP A 82 -1.32 5.37 25.07
N LEU A 83 -1.93 6.02 24.09
CA LEU A 83 -3.35 6.40 24.07
C LEU A 83 -4.18 5.42 23.27
N LYS A 84 -5.43 5.15 23.69
CA LYS A 84 -6.37 4.31 22.95
C LYS A 84 -6.60 4.85 21.53
N TYR A 85 -6.51 3.97 20.52
CA TYR A 85 -6.59 4.34 19.11
C TYR A 85 -7.47 3.37 18.31
N PHE A 86 -8.69 3.78 17.95
CA PHE A 86 -9.71 2.92 17.36
C PHE A 86 -10.12 3.29 15.92
N GLU A 87 -9.33 4.09 15.21
CA GLU A 87 -9.70 4.48 13.84
C GLU A 87 -9.76 3.29 12.87
N LYS A 88 -9.00 2.23 13.12
CA LYS A 88 -8.92 1.08 12.20
C LYS A 88 -8.89 -0.25 12.93
N PRO A 89 -9.41 -1.32 12.28
CA PRO A 89 -9.32 -2.69 12.80
C PRO A 89 -7.89 -3.24 12.77
N PRO A 90 -7.60 -4.35 13.50
CA PRO A 90 -6.26 -4.70 13.92
C PRO A 90 -5.45 -5.57 12.97
N LEU A 91 -5.99 -6.09 11.87
CA LEU A 91 -5.33 -7.16 11.11
C LEU A 91 -3.91 -6.81 10.67
N GLN A 92 -3.70 -5.58 10.17
CA GLN A 92 -2.35 -5.15 9.80
C GLN A 92 -1.47 -4.93 11.04
N TYR A 93 -2.02 -4.41 12.12
CA TYR A 93 -1.28 -4.26 13.38
C TYR A 93 -0.79 -5.60 13.89
N TRP A 94 -1.66 -6.61 13.91
CA TRP A 94 -1.29 -7.97 14.28
C TRP A 94 -0.20 -8.57 13.38
N ALA A 95 -0.34 -8.42 12.07
CA ALA A 95 0.66 -8.93 11.12
C ALA A 95 2.02 -8.25 11.30
N THR A 96 2.03 -6.92 11.48
CA THR A 96 3.27 -6.16 11.72
C THR A 96 3.85 -6.46 13.11
N ALA A 97 3.02 -6.60 14.15
CA ALA A 97 3.46 -7.00 15.49
C ALA A 97 4.08 -8.40 15.50
N ALA A 98 3.48 -9.34 14.77
CA ALA A 98 4.06 -10.67 14.58
C ALA A 98 5.41 -10.60 13.84
N ALA A 99 5.53 -9.76 12.81
CA ALA A 99 6.80 -9.54 12.12
C ALA A 99 7.85 -8.94 13.07
N PHE A 100 7.50 -7.97 13.90
CA PHE A 100 8.41 -7.41 14.91
C PHE A 100 8.86 -8.42 15.95
N ARG A 101 7.96 -9.31 16.37
CA ARG A 101 8.29 -10.37 17.33
C ARG A 101 9.24 -11.43 16.75
N VAL A 102 9.15 -11.72 15.45
CA VAL A 102 9.95 -12.75 14.78
C VAL A 102 11.27 -12.18 14.25
N PHE A 103 11.23 -11.01 13.61
CA PHE A 103 12.36 -10.43 12.88
C PHE A 103 13.01 -9.24 13.60
N GLY A 104 12.44 -8.78 14.72
CA GLY A 104 12.85 -7.55 15.38
C GLY A 104 12.23 -6.29 14.76
N GLU A 105 12.34 -5.18 15.51
CA GLU A 105 11.83 -3.88 15.08
C GLU A 105 12.76 -3.25 14.04
N SER A 106 12.34 -3.23 12.77
CA SER A 106 13.08 -2.68 11.64
C SER A 106 12.13 -2.07 10.61
N HIS A 107 12.65 -1.27 9.69
CA HIS A 107 11.86 -0.72 8.58
C HIS A 107 11.36 -1.83 7.67
N TRP A 108 12.18 -2.88 7.47
CA TRP A 108 11.82 -4.06 6.71
C TRP A 108 10.61 -4.79 7.31
N ALA A 109 10.66 -5.07 8.60
CA ALA A 109 9.58 -5.76 9.31
C ALA A 109 8.28 -4.92 9.33
N ALA A 110 8.38 -3.59 9.45
CA ALA A 110 7.23 -2.69 9.35
C ALA A 110 6.54 -2.76 7.97
N ARG A 111 7.29 -2.95 6.89
CA ARG A 111 6.78 -3.01 5.50
C ARG A 111 6.54 -4.43 4.99
N TRP A 112 6.89 -5.44 5.78
CA TRP A 112 6.78 -6.84 5.38
C TRP A 112 5.34 -7.22 4.95
N TRP A 113 4.34 -6.80 5.72
CA TRP A 113 2.94 -7.13 5.43
C TRP A 113 2.43 -6.55 4.10
N PRO A 114 2.51 -5.24 3.81
CA PRO A 114 2.09 -4.71 2.52
C PRO A 114 2.87 -5.32 1.35
N ALA A 115 4.18 -5.54 1.48
CA ALA A 115 4.98 -6.13 0.42
C ALA A 115 4.59 -7.58 0.11
N THR A 116 4.41 -8.42 1.14
CA THR A 116 4.08 -9.84 0.96
C THR A 116 2.64 -10.06 0.50
N THR A 117 1.66 -9.30 1.03
CA THR A 117 0.26 -9.41 0.59
C THR A 117 0.10 -8.95 -0.86
N SER A 118 0.78 -7.87 -1.26
CA SER A 118 0.77 -7.41 -2.65
C SER A 118 1.50 -8.38 -3.59
N PHE A 119 2.63 -8.96 -3.18
CA PHE A 119 3.29 -10.01 -3.96
C PHE A 119 2.42 -11.27 -4.08
N GLY A 120 1.71 -11.62 -3.00
CA GLY A 120 0.69 -12.66 -3.02
C GLY A 120 -0.41 -12.42 -4.06
N CYS A 121 -0.83 -11.16 -4.25
CA CYS A 121 -1.75 -10.79 -5.34
C CYS A 121 -1.14 -11.03 -6.73
N VAL A 122 0.13 -10.72 -6.93
CA VAL A 122 0.82 -10.99 -8.21
C VAL A 122 0.83 -12.49 -8.49
N LEU A 123 1.16 -13.32 -7.50
CA LEU A 123 1.12 -14.77 -7.64
C LEU A 123 -0.30 -15.31 -7.86
N LEU A 124 -1.29 -14.76 -7.15
CA LEU A 124 -2.69 -15.12 -7.32
C LEU A 124 -3.20 -14.74 -8.72
N MET A 125 -2.80 -13.57 -9.24
CA MET A 125 -3.13 -13.15 -10.62
C MET A 125 -2.58 -14.12 -11.65
N PHE A 126 -1.34 -14.60 -11.48
CA PHE A 126 -0.79 -15.65 -12.34
C PHE A 126 -1.66 -16.91 -12.28
N TRP A 127 -1.88 -17.42 -11.10
CA TRP A 127 -2.57 -18.69 -10.89
C TRP A 127 -4.04 -18.66 -11.32
N ALA A 128 -4.79 -17.63 -10.89
CA ALA A 128 -6.21 -17.47 -11.24
C ALA A 128 -6.39 -17.11 -12.71
N GLY A 129 -5.56 -16.19 -13.23
CA GLY A 129 -5.57 -15.80 -14.65
C GLY A 129 -5.31 -16.99 -15.58
N ARG A 130 -4.36 -17.87 -15.20
CA ARG A 130 -4.11 -19.12 -15.91
C ARG A 130 -5.36 -20.02 -15.96
N ARG A 131 -6.06 -20.15 -14.83
CA ARG A 131 -7.26 -21.01 -14.75
C ARG A 131 -8.48 -20.44 -15.46
N LEU A 132 -8.60 -19.13 -15.48
CA LEU A 132 -9.74 -18.41 -16.06
C LEU A 132 -9.58 -18.15 -17.56
N PHE A 133 -8.38 -17.79 -17.99
CA PHE A 133 -8.14 -17.23 -19.33
C PHE A 133 -6.94 -17.85 -20.08
N GLY A 134 -6.25 -18.82 -19.47
CA GLY A 134 -5.08 -19.48 -20.03
C GLY A 134 -3.74 -18.96 -19.52
N GLY A 135 -2.67 -19.77 -19.72
CA GLY A 135 -1.37 -19.54 -19.09
C GLY A 135 -0.70 -18.24 -19.50
N GLU A 136 -0.78 -17.86 -20.76
CA GLU A 136 -0.19 -16.61 -21.26
C GLU A 136 -0.86 -15.36 -20.68
N ILE A 137 -2.21 -15.38 -20.55
CA ILE A 137 -2.95 -14.29 -19.93
C ILE A 137 -2.63 -14.22 -18.42
N GLY A 138 -2.51 -15.38 -17.76
CA GLY A 138 -2.13 -15.42 -16.34
C GLY A 138 -0.76 -14.79 -16.08
N LEU A 139 0.26 -15.14 -16.88
CA LEU A 139 1.59 -14.56 -16.77
C LEU A 139 1.59 -13.05 -17.09
N ALA A 140 0.90 -12.66 -18.15
CA ALA A 140 0.80 -11.26 -18.54
C ALA A 140 0.07 -10.41 -17.47
N ALA A 141 -0.99 -10.95 -16.84
CA ALA A 141 -1.73 -10.27 -15.79
C ALA A 141 -0.90 -10.11 -14.50
N ALA A 142 -0.15 -11.14 -14.13
CA ALA A 142 0.77 -11.06 -13.00
C ALA A 142 1.89 -10.03 -13.23
N ALA A 143 2.52 -10.08 -14.41
CA ALA A 143 3.54 -9.11 -14.81
C ALA A 143 2.97 -7.69 -14.90
N ALA A 144 1.75 -7.54 -15.45
CA ALA A 144 1.08 -6.25 -15.52
C ALA A 144 0.78 -5.68 -14.13
N LEU A 145 0.25 -6.48 -13.19
CA LEU A 145 -0.01 -6.02 -11.83
C LEU A 145 1.30 -5.66 -11.12
N GLY A 146 2.29 -6.55 -11.16
CA GLY A 146 3.57 -6.36 -10.47
C GLY A 146 4.46 -5.28 -11.08
N GLY A 147 4.23 -4.88 -12.34
CA GLY A 147 4.87 -3.73 -12.99
C GLY A 147 4.00 -2.47 -13.02
N CYS A 148 2.82 -2.49 -12.39
CA CYS A 148 1.92 -1.35 -12.34
C CYS A 148 2.43 -0.32 -11.32
N THR A 149 2.84 0.87 -11.76
CA THR A 149 3.52 1.88 -10.92
C THR A 149 2.75 2.17 -9.63
N GLY A 150 1.45 2.41 -9.71
CA GLY A 150 0.62 2.70 -8.52
C GLY A 150 0.53 1.51 -7.56
N PHE A 151 0.48 0.28 -8.09
CA PHE A 151 0.46 -0.92 -7.26
C PHE A 151 1.81 -1.15 -6.57
N VAL A 152 2.92 -1.01 -7.31
CA VAL A 152 4.29 -1.14 -6.78
C VAL A 152 4.54 -0.15 -5.66
N ILE A 153 4.22 1.15 -5.85
CA ILE A 153 4.41 2.17 -4.83
C ILE A 153 3.67 1.79 -3.54
N ASN A 154 2.38 1.46 -3.64
CA ASN A 154 1.56 1.14 -2.47
C ASN A 154 1.95 -0.19 -1.80
N ALA A 155 2.48 -1.15 -2.55
CA ALA A 155 3.00 -2.40 -2.02
C ALA A 155 4.20 -2.22 -1.08
N HIS A 156 4.92 -1.11 -1.21
CA HIS A 156 6.18 -0.85 -0.50
C HIS A 156 6.06 0.27 0.56
N VAL A 157 4.85 0.75 0.84
CA VAL A 157 4.57 1.74 1.88
C VAL A 157 3.68 1.10 2.94
N ASN A 158 4.02 1.30 4.22
CA ASN A 158 3.27 0.72 5.34
C ASN A 158 1.93 1.43 5.52
N THR A 159 0.94 1.03 4.71
CA THR A 159 -0.46 1.50 4.79
C THR A 159 -1.44 0.34 4.78
N LEU A 160 -2.63 0.55 5.32
CA LEU A 160 -3.70 -0.46 5.38
C LEU A 160 -4.28 -0.84 4.00
N ASP A 161 -4.07 0.00 2.99
CA ASP A 161 -4.68 -0.15 1.67
C ASP A 161 -4.17 -1.36 0.91
N ALA A 162 -2.89 -1.73 1.10
CA ALA A 162 -2.31 -2.91 0.47
C ALA A 162 -3.01 -4.20 0.93
N GLY A 163 -3.21 -4.38 2.24
CA GLY A 163 -3.92 -5.53 2.80
C GLY A 163 -5.39 -5.58 2.34
N LEU A 164 -6.10 -4.45 2.40
CA LEU A 164 -7.46 -4.35 1.89
C LEU A 164 -7.53 -4.76 0.40
N ALA A 165 -6.68 -4.16 -0.45
CA ALA A 165 -6.66 -4.46 -1.88
C ALA A 165 -6.34 -5.94 -2.16
N ALA A 166 -5.46 -6.55 -1.33
CA ALA A 166 -5.15 -7.97 -1.44
C ALA A 166 -6.40 -8.83 -1.19
N PHE A 167 -7.11 -8.61 -0.09
CA PHE A 167 -8.32 -9.39 0.21
C PHE A 167 -9.44 -9.15 -0.80
N LEU A 168 -9.61 -7.91 -1.28
CA LEU A 168 -10.56 -7.61 -2.35
C LEU A 168 -10.17 -8.31 -3.66
N THR A 169 -8.87 -8.42 -3.98
CA THR A 169 -8.38 -9.19 -5.13
C THR A 169 -8.66 -10.68 -4.99
N VAL A 170 -8.44 -11.26 -3.79
CA VAL A 170 -8.82 -12.65 -3.48
C VAL A 170 -10.32 -12.84 -3.67
N GLY A 171 -11.13 -11.89 -3.18
CA GLY A 171 -12.59 -11.91 -3.35
C GLY A 171 -13.01 -11.89 -4.82
N LEU A 172 -12.46 -10.96 -5.61
CA LEU A 172 -12.78 -10.84 -7.04
C LEU A 172 -12.38 -12.10 -7.83
N LEU A 173 -11.14 -12.55 -7.69
CA LEU A 173 -10.64 -13.71 -8.43
C LEU A 173 -11.31 -15.01 -7.94
N GLY A 174 -11.55 -15.13 -6.64
CA GLY A 174 -12.31 -16.26 -6.06
C GLY A 174 -13.73 -16.33 -6.60
N PHE A 175 -14.42 -15.19 -6.73
CA PHE A 175 -15.75 -15.12 -7.33
C PHE A 175 -15.71 -15.52 -8.81
N LEU A 176 -14.77 -15.02 -9.59
CA LEU A 176 -14.60 -15.44 -11.00
C LEU A 176 -14.36 -16.95 -11.12
N LEU A 177 -13.52 -17.52 -10.25
CA LEU A 177 -13.24 -18.94 -10.21
C LEU A 177 -14.45 -19.77 -9.77
N ALA A 178 -15.24 -19.28 -8.81
CA ALA A 178 -16.46 -19.93 -8.35
C ALA A 178 -17.53 -20.02 -9.45
N GLN A 179 -17.64 -18.97 -10.25
CA GLN A 179 -18.72 -18.83 -11.23
C GLN A 179 -18.30 -19.19 -12.67
N ARG A 180 -17.03 -19.64 -12.87
CA ARG A 180 -16.54 -19.97 -14.21
C ARG A 180 -17.38 -21.11 -14.85
N PRO A 181 -17.52 -21.13 -16.18
CA PRO A 181 -18.11 -22.27 -16.89
C PRO A 181 -17.37 -23.57 -16.54
N GLY A 182 -18.14 -24.63 -16.27
CA GLY A 182 -17.58 -25.93 -15.90
C GLY A 182 -17.10 -26.07 -14.45
N ALA A 183 -17.28 -25.07 -13.59
CA ALA A 183 -17.02 -25.22 -12.15
C ALA A 183 -17.98 -26.25 -11.54
N THR A 184 -17.43 -27.26 -10.85
CA THR A 184 -18.23 -28.24 -10.11
C THR A 184 -18.94 -27.58 -8.91
N PRO A 185 -20.04 -28.15 -8.39
CA PRO A 185 -20.69 -27.62 -7.18
C PRO A 185 -19.74 -27.51 -5.97
N THR A 186 -18.79 -28.42 -5.86
CA THR A 186 -17.75 -28.40 -4.80
C THR A 186 -16.76 -27.28 -5.01
N GLU A 187 -16.28 -27.06 -6.22
CA GLU A 187 -15.39 -25.92 -6.54
C GLU A 187 -16.11 -24.59 -6.32
N ASN A 188 -17.36 -24.45 -6.79
CA ASN A 188 -18.17 -23.26 -6.54
C ASN A 188 -18.28 -22.96 -5.05
N ARG A 189 -18.66 -23.95 -4.24
CA ARG A 189 -18.78 -23.80 -2.79
C ARG A 189 -17.44 -23.38 -2.16
N ASN A 190 -16.35 -24.07 -2.47
CA ASN A 190 -15.06 -23.83 -1.85
C ASN A 190 -14.53 -22.44 -2.20
N TRP A 191 -14.65 -22.01 -3.45
CA TRP A 191 -14.25 -20.67 -3.86
C TRP A 191 -15.16 -19.59 -3.27
N MET A 192 -16.46 -19.83 -3.14
CA MET A 192 -17.34 -18.89 -2.47
C MET A 192 -17.00 -18.76 -0.97
N LEU A 193 -16.62 -19.84 -0.29
CA LEU A 193 -16.13 -19.75 1.09
C LEU A 193 -14.82 -18.92 1.17
N VAL A 194 -13.91 -19.05 0.20
CA VAL A 194 -12.73 -18.17 0.10
C VAL A 194 -13.13 -16.71 -0.09
N VAL A 195 -14.14 -16.42 -0.92
CA VAL A 195 -14.67 -15.06 -1.10
C VAL A 195 -15.20 -14.49 0.21
N TRP A 196 -16.01 -15.27 0.95
CA TRP A 196 -16.55 -14.85 2.24
C TRP A 196 -15.46 -14.59 3.29
N ALA A 197 -14.45 -15.49 3.36
CA ALA A 197 -13.31 -15.32 4.24
C ALA A 197 -12.49 -14.06 3.87
N ALA A 198 -12.27 -13.84 2.58
CA ALA A 198 -11.54 -12.65 2.09
C ALA A 198 -12.30 -11.35 2.43
N MET A 199 -13.62 -11.30 2.29
CA MET A 199 -14.42 -10.15 2.72
C MET A 199 -14.33 -9.93 4.23
N ALA A 200 -14.38 -11.00 5.04
CA ALA A 200 -14.22 -10.89 6.49
C ALA A 200 -12.84 -10.32 6.87
N LEU A 201 -11.76 -10.83 6.27
CA LEU A 201 -10.40 -10.32 6.47
C LEU A 201 -10.24 -8.88 5.97
N ALA A 202 -10.92 -8.50 4.88
CA ALA A 202 -10.97 -7.12 4.41
C ALA A 202 -11.65 -6.20 5.45
N VAL A 203 -12.72 -6.66 6.11
CA VAL A 203 -13.38 -5.93 7.20
C VAL A 203 -12.44 -5.78 8.40
N VAL A 204 -11.76 -6.85 8.82
CA VAL A 204 -10.78 -6.79 9.93
C VAL A 204 -9.51 -6.02 9.55
N SER A 205 -9.28 -5.75 8.25
CA SER A 205 -8.18 -4.90 7.75
C SER A 205 -8.53 -3.41 7.75
N LYS A 206 -9.72 -3.01 7.27
CA LYS A 206 -10.05 -1.58 7.09
C LYS A 206 -11.51 -1.20 7.40
N GLY A 207 -12.30 -2.11 7.95
CA GLY A 207 -13.69 -1.86 8.31
C GLY A 207 -14.69 -2.16 7.18
N LEU A 208 -15.88 -1.57 7.26
CA LEU A 208 -17.05 -1.93 6.43
C LEU A 208 -16.81 -1.85 4.91
N ILE A 209 -15.84 -1.07 4.47
CA ILE A 209 -15.47 -0.95 3.05
C ILE A 209 -15.12 -2.32 2.43
N GLY A 210 -14.64 -3.27 3.23
CA GLY A 210 -14.32 -4.64 2.83
C GLY A 210 -15.53 -5.45 2.34
N VAL A 211 -16.74 -5.07 2.73
CA VAL A 211 -18.01 -5.69 2.26
C VAL A 211 -18.75 -4.76 1.30
N VAL A 212 -18.74 -3.46 1.55
CA VAL A 212 -19.49 -2.48 0.75
C VAL A 212 -19.05 -2.50 -0.71
N LEU A 213 -17.75 -2.52 -0.99
CA LEU A 213 -17.26 -2.50 -2.37
C LEU A 213 -17.63 -3.76 -3.14
N PRO A 214 -17.31 -4.99 -2.70
CA PRO A 214 -17.68 -6.20 -3.45
C PRO A 214 -19.19 -6.43 -3.48
N GLY A 215 -19.91 -6.09 -2.41
CA GLY A 215 -21.36 -6.20 -2.34
C GLY A 215 -22.06 -5.30 -3.36
N ALA A 216 -21.65 -4.04 -3.47
CA ALA A 216 -22.20 -3.09 -4.43
C ALA A 216 -21.86 -3.50 -5.88
N VAL A 217 -20.62 -3.93 -6.15
CA VAL A 217 -20.23 -4.44 -7.48
C VAL A 217 -21.09 -5.62 -7.89
N LEU A 218 -21.31 -6.57 -6.99
CA LEU A 218 -22.16 -7.74 -7.27
C LEU A 218 -23.63 -7.33 -7.49
N ALA A 219 -24.15 -6.42 -6.67
CA ALA A 219 -25.51 -5.91 -6.83
C ALA A 219 -25.71 -5.21 -8.17
N ILE A 220 -24.79 -4.34 -8.57
CA ILE A 220 -24.82 -3.66 -9.89
C ILE A 220 -24.74 -4.69 -11.02
N TYR A 221 -23.85 -5.68 -10.91
CA TYR A 221 -23.71 -6.75 -11.90
C TYR A 221 -25.01 -7.53 -12.04
N LEU A 222 -25.64 -7.95 -10.93
CA LEU A 222 -26.92 -8.67 -10.92
C LEU A 222 -28.05 -7.86 -11.55
N LEU A 223 -28.13 -6.55 -11.28
CA LEU A 223 -29.14 -5.67 -11.86
C LEU A 223 -28.97 -5.52 -13.38
N ILE A 224 -27.73 -5.46 -13.87
CA ILE A 224 -27.42 -5.31 -15.29
C ILE A 224 -27.66 -6.63 -16.06
N GLU A 225 -27.16 -7.75 -15.55
CA GLU A 225 -27.26 -9.05 -16.23
C GLU A 225 -28.63 -9.73 -16.01
N ARG A 226 -29.33 -9.36 -14.92
CA ARG A 226 -30.60 -9.97 -14.48
C ARG A 226 -30.52 -11.48 -14.27
N ASP A 227 -29.31 -11.99 -13.97
CA ASP A 227 -29.07 -13.41 -13.66
C ASP A 227 -29.18 -13.66 -12.15
N TRP A 228 -30.40 -13.73 -11.66
CA TRP A 228 -30.69 -13.97 -10.24
C TRP A 228 -30.29 -15.38 -9.77
N ARG A 229 -30.00 -16.32 -10.70
CA ARG A 229 -29.49 -17.67 -10.35
C ARG A 229 -28.15 -17.60 -9.63
N LEU A 230 -27.36 -16.54 -9.86
CA LEU A 230 -26.11 -16.32 -9.12
C LEU A 230 -26.32 -16.29 -7.61
N LEU A 231 -27.47 -15.78 -7.11
CA LEU A 231 -27.75 -15.71 -5.67
C LEU A 231 -27.77 -17.09 -5.01
N THR A 232 -28.27 -18.11 -5.70
CA THR A 232 -28.31 -19.48 -5.17
C THR A 232 -26.92 -20.13 -5.08
N ARG A 233 -25.95 -19.59 -5.84
CA ARG A 233 -24.56 -20.05 -5.92
C ARG A 233 -23.62 -19.31 -4.98
N LEU A 234 -24.11 -18.34 -4.17
CA LEU A 234 -23.31 -17.56 -3.23
C LEU A 234 -23.07 -18.27 -1.90
N HIS A 235 -23.76 -19.37 -1.62
CA HIS A 235 -23.66 -20.12 -0.37
C HIS A 235 -23.84 -19.26 0.89
N PHE A 236 -24.85 -18.37 0.90
CA PHE A 236 -25.05 -17.35 1.93
C PHE A 236 -24.99 -17.91 3.36
N GLY A 237 -25.68 -18.99 3.70
CA GLY A 237 -25.70 -19.50 5.06
C GLY A 237 -24.32 -19.89 5.59
N LYS A 238 -23.58 -20.73 4.83
CA LYS A 238 -22.23 -21.17 5.22
C LYS A 238 -21.22 -20.02 5.12
N GLY A 239 -21.36 -19.18 4.11
CA GLY A 239 -20.49 -18.03 3.88
C GLY A 239 -20.63 -16.99 4.97
N LEU A 240 -21.87 -16.62 5.33
CA LEU A 240 -22.14 -15.67 6.41
C LEU A 240 -21.64 -16.20 7.76
N ALA A 241 -21.85 -17.49 8.05
CA ALA A 241 -21.33 -18.10 9.27
C ALA A 241 -19.79 -18.00 9.35
N LEU A 242 -19.08 -18.30 8.25
CA LEU A 242 -17.62 -18.15 8.17
C LEU A 242 -17.19 -16.68 8.29
N PHE A 243 -17.91 -15.79 7.64
CA PHE A 243 -17.65 -14.35 7.73
C PHE A 243 -17.76 -13.85 9.18
N LEU A 244 -18.85 -14.19 9.86
CA LEU A 244 -19.06 -13.80 11.25
C LEU A 244 -18.01 -14.41 12.19
N LEU A 245 -17.65 -15.68 11.97
CA LEU A 245 -16.61 -16.36 12.74
C LEU A 245 -15.25 -15.66 12.64
N ILE A 246 -14.91 -15.10 11.49
CA ILE A 246 -13.63 -14.41 11.29
C ILE A 246 -13.70 -12.94 11.74
N ALA A 247 -14.76 -12.22 11.35
CA ALA A 247 -14.84 -10.78 11.58
C ALA A 247 -15.24 -10.40 13.01
N VAL A 248 -16.25 -11.06 13.58
CA VAL A 248 -16.89 -10.63 14.83
C VAL A 248 -16.03 -10.76 16.09
N PRO A 249 -15.19 -11.81 16.27
CA PRO A 249 -14.50 -12.03 17.54
C PRO A 249 -13.73 -10.83 18.07
N TRP A 250 -12.95 -10.13 17.21
CA TRP A 250 -12.21 -8.97 17.66
C TRP A 250 -13.13 -7.79 18.01
N PHE A 251 -14.17 -7.53 17.20
CA PHE A 251 -15.11 -6.44 17.47
C PHE A 251 -15.82 -6.63 18.80
N VAL A 252 -16.16 -7.88 19.15
CA VAL A 252 -16.75 -8.21 20.46
C VAL A 252 -15.72 -8.04 21.57
N ALA A 253 -14.52 -8.58 21.41
CA ALA A 253 -13.48 -8.49 22.43
C ALA A 253 -13.10 -7.04 22.75
N VAL A 254 -12.88 -6.19 21.74
CA VAL A 254 -12.53 -4.79 21.94
C VAL A 254 -13.69 -3.97 22.51
N SER A 255 -14.94 -4.28 22.15
CA SER A 255 -16.14 -3.63 22.71
C SER A 255 -16.36 -3.98 24.18
N LEU A 256 -16.04 -5.21 24.60
CA LEU A 256 -16.10 -5.63 25.99
C LEU A 256 -14.96 -5.04 26.85
N ALA A 257 -13.82 -4.77 26.23
CA ALA A 257 -12.66 -4.15 26.91
C ALA A 257 -12.73 -2.63 26.95
N ASN A 258 -13.51 -1.99 26.07
CA ASN A 258 -13.56 -0.53 25.89
C ASN A 258 -14.97 -0.08 25.51
N ASP A 259 -15.71 0.48 26.45
CA ASP A 259 -17.13 0.88 26.32
C ASP A 259 -17.33 1.93 25.20
N GLU A 260 -16.36 2.81 24.98
CA GLU A 260 -16.39 3.87 23.98
C GLU A 260 -16.19 3.36 22.55
N PHE A 261 -15.62 2.16 22.35
CA PHE A 261 -15.20 1.66 21.05
C PHE A 261 -16.34 1.56 20.03
N ALA A 262 -17.44 0.89 20.40
CA ALA A 262 -18.52 0.61 19.46
C ALA A 262 -19.14 1.89 18.88
N ARG A 263 -19.40 2.89 19.75
CA ARG A 263 -19.94 4.19 19.33
C ARG A 263 -18.96 4.93 18.42
N PHE A 264 -17.69 4.98 18.80
CA PHE A 264 -16.67 5.67 18.01
C PHE A 264 -16.47 4.99 16.65
N PHE A 265 -16.23 3.68 16.64
CA PHE A 265 -15.87 2.97 15.42
C PHE A 265 -17.03 2.92 14.42
N PHE A 266 -18.23 2.50 14.86
CA PHE A 266 -19.35 2.31 13.93
C PHE A 266 -20.03 3.63 13.55
N ILE A 267 -20.20 4.57 14.48
CA ILE A 267 -20.93 5.81 14.19
C ILE A 267 -19.98 6.91 13.70
N HIS A 268 -18.92 7.23 14.45
CA HIS A 268 -18.03 8.33 14.11
C HIS A 268 -17.15 8.02 12.89
N GLU A 269 -16.41 6.90 12.92
CA GLU A 269 -15.45 6.56 11.85
C GLU A 269 -16.09 6.14 10.52
N HIS A 270 -17.28 5.55 10.53
CA HIS A 270 -17.91 5.07 9.30
C HIS A 270 -18.99 6.00 8.76
N PHE A 271 -19.92 6.45 9.59
CA PHE A 271 -21.02 7.30 9.12
C PHE A 271 -20.65 8.78 9.14
N ALA A 272 -20.17 9.33 10.25
CA ALA A 272 -19.83 10.74 10.33
C ALA A 272 -18.71 11.10 9.34
N ARG A 273 -17.66 10.29 9.27
CA ARG A 273 -16.52 10.51 8.37
C ARG A 273 -16.89 10.47 6.88
N PHE A 274 -17.83 9.63 6.47
CA PHE A 274 -18.28 9.56 5.08
C PHE A 274 -19.22 10.72 4.70
N LEU A 275 -20.06 11.15 5.65
CA LEU A 275 -21.10 12.15 5.43
C LEU A 275 -20.65 13.59 5.74
N THR A 276 -19.54 13.78 6.47
CA THR A 276 -19.06 15.10 6.89
C THR A 276 -17.63 15.37 6.42
N LYS A 277 -17.21 16.66 6.47
CA LYS A 277 -15.89 17.13 6.00
C LYS A 277 -14.86 17.26 7.13
N VAL A 278 -14.95 16.45 8.18
CA VAL A 278 -14.17 16.59 9.42
C VAL A 278 -12.64 16.48 9.22
N HIS A 279 -12.15 15.79 8.19
CA HIS A 279 -10.71 15.48 8.06
C HIS A 279 -9.92 16.31 7.05
N HIS A 280 -10.46 17.40 6.50
CA HIS A 280 -9.75 18.32 5.57
C HIS A 280 -8.97 17.64 4.42
N ARG A 281 -9.37 16.42 3.98
CA ARG A 281 -8.78 15.68 2.85
C ARG A 281 -9.60 15.87 1.58
N GLU A 282 -10.14 17.07 1.38
CA GLU A 282 -10.95 17.38 0.21
C GLU A 282 -10.08 17.42 -1.05
N GLY A 283 -10.64 16.97 -2.15
CA GLY A 283 -9.99 17.02 -3.46
C GLY A 283 -11.01 17.19 -4.57
N ALA A 284 -10.58 17.73 -5.71
CA ALA A 284 -11.41 17.87 -6.89
C ALA A 284 -12.00 16.50 -7.30
N TRP A 285 -13.16 16.50 -7.97
CA TRP A 285 -13.81 15.27 -8.45
C TRP A 285 -12.91 14.45 -9.39
N TRP A 286 -12.00 15.09 -10.11
CA TRP A 286 -11.02 14.47 -11.01
C TRP A 286 -9.72 14.03 -10.33
N TYR A 287 -9.60 14.17 -9.00
CA TYR A 287 -8.39 13.87 -8.22
C TYR A 287 -7.77 12.50 -8.57
N PHE A 288 -8.60 11.48 -8.75
CA PHE A 288 -8.11 10.14 -9.05
C PHE A 288 -7.75 9.91 -10.53
N ILE A 289 -8.11 10.81 -11.45
CA ILE A 289 -7.76 10.65 -12.87
C ILE A 289 -6.24 10.63 -13.09
N PRO A 290 -5.47 11.65 -12.68
CA PRO A 290 -4.02 11.62 -12.86
C PRO A 290 -3.34 10.49 -12.07
N ILE A 291 -3.87 10.12 -10.90
CA ILE A 291 -3.37 9.03 -10.08
C ILE A 291 -3.57 7.68 -10.78
N LEU A 292 -4.74 7.46 -11.39
CA LEU A 292 -5.02 6.26 -12.17
C LEU A 292 -4.14 6.18 -13.42
N LEU A 293 -4.03 7.29 -14.16
CA LEU A 293 -3.21 7.36 -15.37
C LEU A 293 -1.73 7.07 -15.08
N PHE A 294 -1.16 7.73 -14.07
CA PHE A 294 0.20 7.48 -13.63
C PHE A 294 0.36 6.08 -13.05
N GLY A 295 -0.57 5.68 -12.18
CA GLY A 295 -0.55 4.39 -11.50
C GLY A 295 -0.68 3.19 -12.44
N ALA A 296 -1.43 3.33 -13.56
CA ALA A 296 -1.59 2.27 -14.55
C ALA A 296 -0.42 2.16 -15.56
N MET A 297 0.58 3.05 -15.49
CA MET A 297 1.77 2.94 -16.35
C MET A 297 2.57 1.66 -16.02
N PRO A 298 3.18 1.02 -17.03
CA PRO A 298 3.19 1.36 -18.47
C PRO A 298 2.03 0.75 -19.28
N TRP A 299 0.99 0.22 -18.63
CA TRP A 299 -0.05 -0.62 -19.26
C TRP A 299 -1.21 0.17 -19.87
N LEU A 300 -1.21 1.48 -19.74
CA LEU A 300 -2.30 2.34 -20.18
C LEU A 300 -2.72 2.14 -21.65
N PRO A 301 -1.78 1.99 -22.63
CA PRO A 301 -2.15 1.78 -24.01
C PRO A 301 -2.99 0.51 -24.25
N PHE A 302 -2.77 -0.53 -23.44
CA PHE A 302 -3.48 -1.81 -23.54
C PHE A 302 -4.84 -1.77 -22.82
N ILE A 303 -4.94 -1.04 -21.71
CA ILE A 303 -6.16 -0.92 -20.92
C ILE A 303 -7.24 -0.17 -21.69
N ALA A 304 -6.88 0.94 -22.36
CA ALA A 304 -7.83 1.83 -23.05
C ALA A 304 -8.69 1.10 -24.10
N VAL A 305 -8.11 0.18 -24.85
CA VAL A 305 -8.83 -0.62 -25.86
C VAL A 305 -9.85 -1.55 -25.20
N GLN A 306 -9.46 -2.22 -24.12
CA GLN A 306 -10.32 -3.19 -23.42
C GLN A 306 -11.47 -2.52 -22.65
N LEU A 307 -11.31 -1.30 -22.17
CA LEU A 307 -12.40 -0.57 -21.51
C LEU A 307 -13.59 -0.37 -22.48
N ARG A 308 -13.31 -0.12 -23.78
CA ARG A 308 -14.35 -0.01 -24.79
C ARG A 308 -15.04 -1.36 -25.08
N ASP A 309 -14.26 -2.43 -25.14
CA ASP A 309 -14.78 -3.76 -25.51
C ASP A 309 -15.33 -4.53 -24.30
N GLY A 310 -14.98 -4.13 -23.07
CA GLY A 310 -15.40 -4.80 -21.82
C GLY A 310 -16.91 -4.82 -21.58
N TRP A 311 -17.67 -3.94 -22.26
CA TRP A 311 -19.15 -3.94 -22.19
C TRP A 311 -19.81 -4.96 -23.14
N ARG A 312 -19.09 -5.50 -24.12
CA ARG A 312 -19.63 -6.48 -25.06
C ARG A 312 -19.90 -7.81 -24.34
N ARG A 313 -21.03 -8.44 -24.68
CA ARG A 313 -21.35 -9.78 -24.18
C ARG A 313 -20.40 -10.82 -24.74
N GLU A 314 -19.96 -11.74 -23.91
CA GLU A 314 -19.11 -12.87 -24.26
C GLU A 314 -19.81 -14.18 -23.89
N GLY A 315 -19.71 -15.18 -24.79
CA GLY A 315 -20.27 -16.52 -24.54
C GLY A 315 -21.79 -16.60 -24.62
N GLU A 316 -22.30 -17.74 -24.15
CA GLU A 316 -23.74 -18.03 -24.18
C GLU A 316 -24.53 -17.24 -23.10
N PRO A 317 -25.82 -16.97 -23.36
CA PRO A 317 -26.72 -16.40 -22.36
C PRO A 317 -26.72 -17.23 -21.07
N GLY A 318 -26.62 -16.56 -19.90
CA GLY A 318 -26.58 -17.23 -18.59
C GLY A 318 -25.20 -17.70 -18.12
N THR A 319 -24.13 -17.40 -18.88
CA THR A 319 -22.75 -17.55 -18.40
C THR A 319 -22.25 -16.25 -17.79
N LEU A 320 -21.31 -16.37 -16.82
CA LEU A 320 -20.69 -15.20 -16.18
C LEU A 320 -19.99 -14.33 -17.22
N GLN A 321 -20.37 -13.06 -17.31
CA GLN A 321 -19.74 -12.06 -18.18
C GLN A 321 -18.53 -11.46 -17.48
N SER A 322 -17.40 -12.20 -17.48
CA SER A 322 -16.20 -11.85 -16.68
C SER A 322 -15.65 -10.47 -16.97
N ARG A 323 -15.56 -10.04 -18.25
CA ARG A 323 -15.07 -8.70 -18.60
C ARG A 323 -15.98 -7.61 -18.10
N ARG A 324 -17.30 -7.81 -18.18
CA ARG A 324 -18.27 -6.84 -17.70
C ARG A 324 -18.20 -6.70 -16.17
N LEU A 325 -18.01 -7.81 -15.45
CA LEU A 325 -17.78 -7.78 -14.00
C LEU A 325 -16.51 -7.00 -13.65
N LEU A 326 -15.41 -7.24 -14.37
CA LEU A 326 -14.15 -6.50 -14.18
C LEU A 326 -14.32 -5.00 -14.48
N LEU A 327 -15.08 -4.65 -15.51
CA LEU A 327 -15.38 -3.25 -15.84
C LEU A 327 -16.22 -2.57 -14.76
N ILE A 328 -17.29 -3.25 -14.29
CA ILE A 328 -18.12 -2.75 -13.18
C ILE A 328 -17.29 -2.58 -11.91
N TRP A 329 -16.42 -3.56 -11.60
CA TRP A 329 -15.49 -3.48 -10.48
C TRP A 329 -14.61 -2.23 -10.55
N ALA A 330 -13.91 -2.05 -11.66
CA ALA A 330 -13.01 -0.92 -11.83
C ALA A 330 -13.75 0.43 -11.84
N ALA A 331 -14.85 0.52 -12.58
CA ALA A 331 -15.63 1.74 -12.69
C ALA A 331 -16.31 2.11 -11.36
N PHE A 332 -16.94 1.15 -10.68
CA PHE A 332 -17.61 1.43 -9.41
C PHE A 332 -16.65 1.91 -8.34
N ILE A 333 -15.53 1.22 -8.12
CA ILE A 333 -14.55 1.60 -7.10
C ILE A 333 -13.97 2.99 -7.41
N PHE A 334 -13.63 3.25 -8.68
CA PHE A 334 -13.12 4.54 -9.10
C PHE A 334 -14.14 5.67 -8.85
N LEU A 335 -15.38 5.48 -9.27
CA LEU A 335 -16.45 6.47 -9.09
C LEU A 335 -16.82 6.67 -7.62
N PHE A 336 -16.90 5.58 -6.84
CA PHE A 336 -17.19 5.63 -5.41
C PHE A 336 -16.22 6.55 -4.68
N PHE A 337 -14.91 6.37 -4.88
CA PHE A 337 -13.93 7.24 -4.25
C PHE A 337 -13.85 8.64 -4.89
N SER A 338 -14.16 8.79 -6.17
CA SER A 338 -14.21 10.11 -6.82
C SER A 338 -15.30 11.00 -6.24
N VAL A 339 -16.43 10.42 -5.83
CA VAL A 339 -17.54 11.15 -5.18
C VAL A 339 -17.27 11.35 -3.68
N SER A 340 -16.45 10.50 -3.05
CA SER A 340 -16.13 10.61 -1.61
C SER A 340 -15.51 11.96 -1.25
N GLY A 341 -15.91 12.52 -0.11
CA GLY A 341 -15.34 13.76 0.44
C GLY A 341 -13.88 13.61 0.89
N SER A 342 -13.45 12.41 1.31
CA SER A 342 -12.07 12.13 1.71
C SER A 342 -11.33 11.38 0.60
N LYS A 343 -10.15 11.88 0.21
CA LYS A 343 -9.37 11.34 -0.91
C LYS A 343 -7.91 11.06 -0.51
N LEU A 344 -7.45 9.82 -0.76
CA LEU A 344 -6.04 9.44 -0.70
C LEU A 344 -5.69 8.64 -1.96
N PRO A 345 -4.46 8.77 -2.51
CA PRO A 345 -4.05 8.07 -3.73
C PRO A 345 -4.24 6.56 -3.67
N SER A 346 -4.06 5.97 -2.50
CA SER A 346 -4.16 4.53 -2.25
C SER A 346 -5.59 3.96 -2.31
N TYR A 347 -6.64 4.81 -2.24
CA TYR A 347 -8.03 4.32 -2.21
C TYR A 347 -8.45 3.58 -3.48
N ILE A 348 -7.87 3.94 -4.63
CA ILE A 348 -8.16 3.25 -5.90
C ILE A 348 -7.27 2.02 -6.14
N LEU A 349 -6.46 1.60 -5.15
CA LEU A 349 -5.59 0.42 -5.29
C LEU A 349 -6.34 -0.85 -5.72
N PRO A 350 -7.57 -1.16 -5.24
CA PRO A 350 -8.30 -2.34 -5.67
C PRO A 350 -8.76 -2.34 -7.13
N VAL A 351 -8.60 -1.23 -7.87
CA VAL A 351 -8.91 -1.14 -9.30
C VAL A 351 -7.84 -1.85 -10.15
N PHE A 352 -6.57 -1.81 -9.73
CA PHE A 352 -5.44 -2.27 -10.54
C PHE A 352 -5.47 -3.75 -10.93
N PRO A 353 -5.93 -4.71 -10.10
CA PRO A 353 -6.05 -6.10 -10.52
C PRO A 353 -6.97 -6.31 -11.73
N ALA A 354 -8.10 -5.61 -11.78
CA ALA A 354 -9.00 -5.66 -12.94
C ALA A 354 -8.35 -5.05 -14.20
N LEU A 355 -7.66 -3.90 -14.03
CA LEU A 355 -6.93 -3.26 -15.13
C LEU A 355 -5.77 -4.11 -15.66
N ALA A 356 -5.07 -4.82 -14.77
CA ALA A 356 -3.99 -5.73 -15.16
C ALA A 356 -4.52 -6.91 -15.99
N LEU A 357 -5.70 -7.46 -15.66
CA LEU A 357 -6.37 -8.47 -16.48
C LEU A 357 -6.75 -7.90 -17.87
N PHE A 358 -7.29 -6.69 -17.94
CA PHE A 358 -7.59 -6.04 -19.20
C PHE A 358 -6.33 -5.84 -20.06
N ALA A 359 -5.25 -5.34 -19.47
CA ALA A 359 -3.98 -5.17 -20.16
C ALA A 359 -3.46 -6.52 -20.70
N ALA A 360 -3.52 -7.58 -19.87
CA ALA A 360 -3.09 -8.91 -20.26
C ALA A 360 -3.90 -9.49 -21.43
N MET A 361 -5.23 -9.38 -21.40
CA MET A 361 -6.11 -9.84 -22.47
C MET A 361 -5.79 -9.13 -23.79
N GLU A 362 -5.52 -7.83 -23.74
CA GLU A 362 -5.19 -7.06 -24.94
C GLU A 362 -3.81 -7.39 -25.49
N MET A 363 -2.80 -7.47 -24.61
CA MET A 363 -1.45 -7.85 -25.02
C MET A 363 -1.40 -9.22 -25.73
N GLN A 364 -2.29 -10.15 -25.37
CA GLN A 364 -2.37 -11.44 -26.06
C GLN A 364 -3.06 -11.39 -27.43
N ARG A 365 -3.90 -10.40 -27.67
CA ARG A 365 -4.56 -10.17 -28.97
C ARG A 365 -3.66 -9.47 -29.99
N MET A 366 -2.77 -8.60 -29.50
CA MET A 366 -1.89 -7.79 -30.34
C MET A 366 -0.78 -8.63 -31.00
N ALA A 367 -0.40 -8.28 -32.22
CA ALA A 367 0.76 -8.86 -32.87
C ALA A 367 2.06 -8.46 -32.11
N PRO A 368 3.08 -9.34 -32.06
CA PRO A 368 4.36 -9.03 -31.44
C PRO A 368 5.03 -7.76 -32.00
N ALA A 369 4.86 -7.48 -33.28
CA ALA A 369 5.34 -6.24 -33.89
C ALA A 369 4.69 -4.99 -33.31
N THR A 370 3.37 -5.03 -33.08
CA THR A 370 2.62 -3.92 -32.46
C THR A 370 3.08 -3.68 -31.02
N LEU A 371 3.24 -4.77 -30.23
CA LEU A 371 3.77 -4.70 -28.86
C LEU A 371 5.18 -4.08 -28.85
N SER A 372 6.05 -4.49 -29.81
CA SER A 372 7.38 -3.91 -29.97
C SER A 372 7.32 -2.41 -30.28
N HIS A 373 6.42 -1.96 -31.16
CA HIS A 373 6.30 -0.53 -31.49
C HIS A 373 5.81 0.29 -30.29
N ILE A 374 4.85 -0.23 -29.52
CA ILE A 374 4.39 0.42 -28.28
C ILE A 374 5.54 0.53 -27.27
N ALA A 375 6.31 -0.54 -27.08
CA ALA A 375 7.46 -0.52 -26.18
C ALA A 375 8.56 0.45 -26.65
N TRP A 376 8.80 0.60 -27.94
CA TRP A 376 9.69 1.64 -28.50
C TRP A 376 9.14 3.04 -28.24
N GLY A 377 7.83 3.24 -28.35
CA GLY A 377 7.17 4.51 -28.00
C GLY A 377 7.38 4.86 -26.53
N LEU A 378 7.21 3.89 -25.62
CA LEU A 378 7.48 4.06 -24.20
C LEU A 378 8.97 4.38 -23.93
N ALA A 379 9.89 3.69 -24.62
CA ALA A 379 11.32 3.95 -24.52
C ALA A 379 11.69 5.36 -25.01
N ALA A 380 11.12 5.80 -26.13
CA ALA A 380 11.35 7.14 -26.66
C ALA A 380 10.83 8.21 -25.70
N THR A 381 9.63 8.04 -25.14
CA THR A 381 9.07 8.93 -24.12
C THR A 381 9.97 8.98 -22.88
N GLY A 382 10.41 7.80 -22.40
CA GLY A 382 11.35 7.74 -21.27
C GLY A 382 12.68 8.42 -21.58
N GLY A 383 13.23 8.25 -22.78
CA GLY A 383 14.45 8.93 -23.24
C GLY A 383 14.33 10.45 -23.26
N VAL A 384 13.18 10.98 -23.74
CA VAL A 384 12.89 12.41 -23.71
C VAL A 384 12.79 12.91 -22.27
N LEU A 385 12.06 12.21 -21.38
CA LEU A 385 11.96 12.58 -19.97
C LEU A 385 13.32 12.53 -19.27
N LEU A 386 14.15 11.53 -19.58
CA LEU A 386 15.50 11.45 -19.05
C LEU A 386 16.35 12.65 -19.47
N LEU A 387 16.28 13.04 -20.74
CA LEU A 387 16.98 14.22 -21.24
C LEU A 387 16.50 15.50 -20.52
N VAL A 388 15.19 15.65 -20.33
CA VAL A 388 14.61 16.78 -19.58
C VAL A 388 15.15 16.83 -18.15
N VAL A 389 15.26 15.68 -17.47
CA VAL A 389 15.80 15.62 -16.09
C VAL A 389 17.30 15.89 -16.08
N LEU A 390 18.08 15.37 -17.04
CA LEU A 390 19.53 15.59 -17.11
C LEU A 390 19.88 17.07 -17.39
N VAL A 391 19.12 17.73 -18.27
CA VAL A 391 19.40 19.14 -18.65
C VAL A 391 18.70 20.12 -17.69
N GLY A 392 17.48 19.81 -17.27
CA GLY A 392 16.62 20.72 -16.51
C GLY A 392 16.51 20.40 -15.01
N GLY A 393 17.19 19.36 -14.52
CA GLY A 393 16.95 18.85 -13.16
C GLY A 393 17.15 19.87 -12.04
N ALA A 394 18.14 20.75 -12.16
CA ALA A 394 18.34 21.83 -11.18
C ALA A 394 17.18 22.86 -11.21
N ARG A 395 16.66 23.19 -12.41
CA ARG A 395 15.48 24.08 -12.54
C ARG A 395 14.23 23.42 -11.99
N ILE A 396 14.03 22.13 -12.28
CA ILE A 396 12.91 21.33 -11.74
C ILE A 396 12.99 21.35 -10.21
N ALA A 397 14.15 21.06 -9.62
CA ALA A 397 14.33 21.10 -8.17
C ALA A 397 13.97 22.48 -7.60
N HIS A 398 14.38 23.56 -8.27
CA HIS A 398 14.07 24.92 -7.83
C HIS A 398 12.56 25.24 -7.88
N MET A 399 11.85 24.77 -8.91
CA MET A 399 10.40 24.95 -9.05
C MET A 399 9.60 24.26 -7.91
N PHE A 400 10.09 23.13 -7.40
CA PHE A 400 9.45 22.40 -6.31
C PHE A 400 9.98 22.75 -4.91
N SER A 401 10.97 23.64 -4.83
CA SER A 401 11.51 24.11 -3.55
C SER A 401 10.57 25.12 -2.91
N LYS A 402 10.47 25.03 -1.58
CA LYS A 402 9.70 25.93 -0.71
C LYS A 402 10.46 26.09 0.60
N GLU A 403 10.06 27.04 1.44
CA GLU A 403 10.64 27.22 2.78
C GLU A 403 10.57 25.91 3.60
N SER A 404 9.43 25.19 3.51
CA SER A 404 9.24 23.88 4.15
C SER A 404 9.95 22.72 3.45
N SER A 405 10.54 22.94 2.28
CA SER A 405 11.24 21.93 1.45
C SER A 405 12.41 22.59 0.72
N PRO A 406 13.53 22.82 1.42
CA PRO A 406 14.69 23.55 0.88
C PRO A 406 15.25 22.92 -0.40
N PHE A 407 15.80 23.76 -1.27
CA PHE A 407 16.35 23.38 -2.58
C PHE A 407 17.34 22.21 -2.49
N GLU A 408 18.24 22.21 -1.52
CA GLU A 408 19.24 21.16 -1.36
C GLU A 408 18.63 19.77 -1.14
N ILE A 409 17.54 19.69 -0.36
CA ILE A 409 16.83 18.44 -0.13
C ILE A 409 16.13 17.98 -1.41
N VAL A 410 15.43 18.89 -2.10
CA VAL A 410 14.70 18.57 -3.34
C VAL A 410 15.67 18.19 -4.46
N ARG A 411 16.82 18.87 -4.56
CA ARG A 411 17.86 18.58 -5.55
C ARG A 411 18.39 17.16 -5.43
N ASN A 412 18.55 16.64 -4.22
CA ASN A 412 19.05 15.28 -3.99
C ASN A 412 18.12 14.18 -4.52
N VAL A 413 16.84 14.48 -4.74
CA VAL A 413 15.87 13.54 -5.35
C VAL A 413 16.08 13.40 -6.86
N VAL A 414 16.63 14.42 -7.53
CA VAL A 414 16.76 14.46 -9.00
C VAL A 414 17.55 13.29 -9.58
N PRO A 415 18.72 12.89 -9.04
CA PRO A 415 19.46 11.72 -9.53
C PRO A 415 18.65 10.42 -9.47
N TRP A 416 17.84 10.24 -8.42
CA TRP A 416 16.98 9.09 -8.25
C TRP A 416 15.87 9.05 -9.30
N ILE A 417 15.26 10.20 -9.60
CA ILE A 417 14.27 10.32 -10.69
C ILE A 417 14.94 9.99 -12.03
N GLY A 418 16.14 10.51 -12.28
CA GLY A 418 16.92 10.19 -13.48
C GLY A 418 17.21 8.69 -13.60
N ALA A 419 17.70 8.06 -12.53
CA ALA A 419 17.95 6.62 -12.48
C ALA A 419 16.67 5.79 -12.68
N SER A 420 15.56 6.20 -12.08
CA SER A 420 14.24 5.58 -12.25
C SER A 420 13.81 5.61 -13.72
N ILE A 421 13.84 6.77 -14.37
CA ILE A 421 13.49 6.93 -15.78
C ILE A 421 14.45 6.13 -16.68
N PHE A 422 15.75 6.13 -16.38
CA PHE A 422 16.74 5.34 -17.12
C PHE A 422 16.43 3.83 -17.07
N VAL A 423 16.17 3.28 -15.87
CA VAL A 423 15.84 1.85 -15.70
C VAL A 423 14.54 1.49 -16.40
N PHE A 424 13.51 2.35 -16.33
CA PHE A 424 12.29 2.18 -17.11
C PHE A 424 12.55 2.15 -18.59
N THR A 425 13.32 3.12 -19.10
CA THR A 425 13.67 3.24 -20.53
C THR A 425 14.44 2.03 -21.02
N ALA A 426 15.44 1.57 -20.26
CA ALA A 426 16.21 0.37 -20.56
C ALA A 426 15.30 -0.88 -20.59
N GLY A 427 14.41 -1.04 -19.61
CA GLY A 427 13.43 -2.11 -19.58
C GLY A 427 12.49 -2.09 -20.80
N ALA A 428 12.03 -0.92 -21.23
CA ALA A 428 11.18 -0.75 -22.42
C ALA A 428 11.94 -1.10 -23.72
N VAL A 429 13.22 -0.72 -23.84
CA VAL A 429 14.09 -1.11 -24.97
C VAL A 429 14.27 -2.62 -25.02
N VAL A 430 14.60 -3.26 -23.88
CA VAL A 430 14.74 -4.71 -23.79
C VAL A 430 13.44 -5.41 -24.13
N ALA A 431 12.31 -4.89 -23.65
CA ALA A 431 10.99 -5.42 -23.99
C ALA A 431 10.70 -5.33 -25.50
N ALA A 432 10.95 -4.17 -26.11
CA ALA A 432 10.73 -3.95 -27.55
C ALA A 432 11.52 -4.93 -28.42
N TRP A 433 12.79 -5.16 -28.07
CA TRP A 433 13.63 -6.14 -28.73
C TRP A 433 13.16 -7.59 -28.50
N SER A 434 12.79 -7.90 -27.23
CA SER A 434 12.34 -9.22 -26.82
C SER A 434 11.03 -9.66 -27.49
N PHE A 435 10.07 -8.75 -27.69
CA PHE A 435 8.83 -9.04 -28.40
C PHE A 435 9.06 -9.60 -29.79
N ARG A 436 10.11 -9.18 -30.48
CA ARG A 436 10.44 -9.66 -31.82
C ARG A 436 11.28 -10.94 -31.83
N ARG A 437 12.15 -11.16 -30.82
CA ARG A 437 13.15 -12.23 -30.80
C ARG A 437 12.84 -13.36 -29.83
N HIS A 438 12.29 -13.08 -28.68
CA HIS A 438 12.10 -14.03 -27.57
C HIS A 438 10.64 -14.32 -27.25
N GLY A 439 9.71 -13.64 -27.91
CA GLY A 439 8.27 -13.82 -27.75
C GLY A 439 7.62 -12.88 -26.75
N ARG A 440 6.27 -12.96 -26.66
CA ARG A 440 5.45 -12.04 -25.87
C ARG A 440 5.77 -12.09 -24.37
N SER A 441 5.88 -13.30 -23.82
CA SER A 441 6.08 -13.49 -22.37
C SER A 441 7.35 -12.82 -21.86
N VAL A 442 8.48 -13.00 -22.56
CA VAL A 442 9.75 -12.37 -22.20
C VAL A 442 9.66 -10.85 -22.30
N GLY A 443 9.06 -10.33 -23.38
CA GLY A 443 8.86 -8.89 -23.57
C GLY A 443 8.00 -8.26 -22.48
N ILE A 444 6.88 -8.91 -22.10
CA ILE A 444 5.98 -8.43 -21.05
C ILE A 444 6.69 -8.40 -19.69
N VAL A 445 7.40 -9.49 -19.33
CA VAL A 445 8.14 -9.57 -18.05
C VAL A 445 9.29 -8.58 -18.02
N ALA A 446 10.00 -8.36 -19.13
CA ALA A 446 11.07 -7.35 -19.21
C ALA A 446 10.54 -5.93 -18.99
N LEU A 447 9.39 -5.59 -19.60
CA LEU A 447 8.73 -4.29 -19.37
C LEU A 447 8.28 -4.13 -17.93
N ALA A 448 7.68 -5.19 -17.34
CA ALA A 448 7.27 -5.20 -15.95
C ALA A 448 8.45 -5.02 -14.99
N LEU A 449 9.57 -5.69 -15.25
CA LEU A 449 10.79 -5.58 -14.45
C LEU A 449 11.39 -4.17 -14.54
N GLY A 450 11.42 -3.58 -15.74
CA GLY A 450 11.85 -2.18 -15.93
C GLY A 450 10.98 -1.20 -15.15
N SER A 451 9.66 -1.40 -15.17
CA SER A 451 8.72 -0.55 -14.40
C SER A 451 8.84 -0.77 -12.89
N LEU A 452 8.96 -2.02 -12.43
CA LEU A 452 9.21 -2.34 -11.02
C LEU A 452 10.49 -1.69 -10.53
N GLY A 453 11.61 -1.89 -11.24
CA GLY A 453 12.90 -1.31 -10.89
C GLY A 453 12.85 0.22 -10.82
N ALA A 454 12.17 0.85 -11.77
CA ALA A 454 11.93 2.29 -11.77
C ALA A 454 11.13 2.74 -10.53
N GLY A 455 10.05 2.03 -10.18
CA GLY A 455 9.25 2.30 -9.00
C GLY A 455 10.06 2.16 -7.70
N ILE A 456 10.88 1.12 -7.58
CA ILE A 456 11.76 0.90 -6.41
C ILE A 456 12.82 2.00 -6.28
N LEU A 457 13.41 2.46 -7.39
CA LEU A 457 14.36 3.58 -7.39
C LEU A 457 13.68 4.91 -7.03
N ALA A 458 12.49 5.17 -7.57
CA ALA A 458 11.71 6.35 -7.21
C ALA A 458 11.37 6.38 -5.70
N LEU A 459 10.99 5.24 -5.14
CA LEU A 459 10.80 5.07 -3.70
C LEU A 459 12.11 5.26 -2.92
N GLY A 460 13.25 4.78 -3.45
CA GLY A 460 14.57 5.04 -2.87
C GLY A 460 14.85 6.53 -2.78
N GLY A 461 14.55 7.28 -3.85
CA GLY A 461 14.70 8.73 -3.88
C GLY A 461 13.80 9.48 -2.89
N TYR A 462 12.67 8.91 -2.50
CA TYR A 462 11.82 9.49 -1.46
C TYR A 462 12.52 9.54 -0.09
N ASP A 463 13.53 8.70 0.16
CA ASP A 463 14.32 8.74 1.40
C ASP A 463 15.13 10.04 1.56
N GLU A 464 15.49 10.71 0.46
CA GLU A 464 16.12 12.05 0.50
C GLU A 464 15.19 13.09 1.16
N LEU A 465 13.87 12.87 1.06
CA LEU A 465 12.88 13.69 1.74
C LEU A 465 12.63 13.25 3.20
N SER A 466 13.37 12.25 3.69
CA SER A 466 13.19 11.73 5.06
C SER A 466 13.42 12.80 6.12
N ARG A 467 14.31 13.77 5.87
CA ARG A 467 14.51 14.95 6.74
C ARG A 467 13.23 15.79 6.90
N LEU A 468 12.28 15.69 5.98
CA LEU A 468 11.00 16.40 6.04
C LEU A 468 9.86 15.51 6.57
N SER A 469 9.96 14.21 6.38
CA SER A 469 8.89 13.25 6.64
C SER A 469 9.17 12.25 7.77
N SER A 470 10.32 12.34 8.45
CA SER A 470 10.73 11.39 9.48
C SER A 470 11.58 12.06 10.57
N SER A 471 11.35 11.73 11.82
CA SER A 471 12.19 12.16 12.94
C SER A 471 13.52 11.40 13.05
N TYR A 472 13.75 10.39 12.19
CA TYR A 472 14.95 9.56 12.23
C TYR A 472 16.25 10.36 12.28
N SER A 473 16.42 11.29 11.33
CA SER A 473 17.66 12.06 11.21
C SER A 473 17.94 12.90 12.45
N LEU A 474 16.90 13.55 13.02
CA LEU A 474 17.02 14.34 14.24
C LEU A 474 17.42 13.48 15.44
N VAL A 475 16.75 12.35 15.62
CA VAL A 475 17.04 11.42 16.73
C VAL A 475 18.47 10.91 16.62
N ARG A 476 18.89 10.45 15.42
CA ARG A 476 20.26 9.93 15.22
C ARG A 476 21.34 10.97 15.34
N GLU A 477 21.08 12.21 14.91
CA GLU A 477 22.02 13.32 15.07
C GLU A 477 22.27 13.62 16.56
N ILE A 478 21.21 13.63 17.37
CA ILE A 478 21.32 13.86 18.82
C ILE A 478 22.05 12.70 19.50
N GLU A 479 21.64 11.45 19.20
CA GLU A 479 22.26 10.26 19.76
C GLU A 479 23.75 10.14 19.42
N ALA A 480 24.14 10.55 18.22
CA ALA A 480 25.55 10.56 17.81
C ALA A 480 26.41 11.59 18.56
N ARG A 481 25.80 12.70 19.02
CA ARG A 481 26.52 13.78 19.75
C ARG A 481 26.58 13.58 21.24
N GLN A 482 25.54 13.04 21.86
CA GLN A 482 25.41 12.98 23.32
C GLN A 482 25.00 11.59 23.87
N GLY A 483 24.93 10.59 23.00
CA GLY A 483 24.43 9.24 23.37
C GLY A 483 22.90 9.15 23.36
N PRO A 484 22.37 7.95 23.66
CA PRO A 484 20.93 7.70 23.66
C PRO A 484 20.18 8.64 24.58
N PHE A 485 18.94 8.97 24.22
CA PHE A 485 18.05 9.74 25.12
C PHE A 485 17.83 9.00 26.43
N ASP A 486 17.96 9.73 27.54
CA ASP A 486 17.62 9.18 28.86
C ASP A 486 16.10 8.91 28.92
N ARG A 487 15.74 7.65 29.08
CA ARG A 487 14.33 7.21 29.09
C ARG A 487 13.60 7.58 30.36
N THR A 488 14.31 7.94 31.43
CA THR A 488 13.72 8.38 32.70
C THR A 488 13.23 9.82 32.66
N LEU A 489 13.82 10.64 31.78
CA LEU A 489 13.48 12.04 31.63
C LEU A 489 12.21 12.22 30.79
N PRO A 490 11.35 13.21 31.11
CA PRO A 490 10.15 13.47 30.33
C PRO A 490 10.50 13.96 28.91
N PHE A 491 9.72 13.51 27.92
CA PHE A 491 9.78 13.99 26.54
C PHE A 491 8.39 14.51 26.13
N TYR A 492 8.31 15.79 25.78
CA TYR A 492 7.08 16.47 25.43
C TYR A 492 6.97 16.70 23.93
N SER A 493 5.77 16.55 23.37
CA SER A 493 5.43 16.97 22.01
C SER A 493 4.48 18.16 22.10
N VAL A 494 4.98 19.37 21.78
CA VAL A 494 4.29 20.62 22.10
C VAL A 494 3.60 21.19 20.87
N GLN A 495 2.27 21.20 20.90
CA GLN A 495 1.37 21.67 19.83
C GLN A 495 1.63 21.03 18.46
N MET A 496 2.23 19.87 18.47
CA MET A 496 2.45 19.03 17.29
C MET A 496 2.59 17.58 17.70
N TYR A 497 2.47 16.69 16.73
CA TYR A 497 2.85 15.29 16.89
C TYR A 497 3.53 14.79 15.61
N ASP A 498 4.66 14.13 15.76
CA ASP A 498 5.34 13.41 14.67
C ASP A 498 5.19 11.91 14.91
N GLN A 499 4.40 11.24 14.05
CA GLN A 499 4.04 9.83 14.22
C GLN A 499 5.24 8.89 14.14
N THR A 500 6.38 9.34 13.61
CA THR A 500 7.60 8.53 13.55
C THR A 500 8.47 8.65 14.80
N LEU A 501 8.29 9.71 15.59
CA LEU A 501 9.16 10.01 16.74
C LEU A 501 9.12 8.93 17.82
N PRO A 502 7.96 8.44 18.30
CA PRO A 502 7.91 7.39 19.33
C PRO A 502 8.60 6.09 18.89
N PHE A 503 8.43 5.71 17.61
CA PHE A 503 9.07 4.54 17.04
C PHE A 503 10.61 4.63 17.13
N TYR A 504 11.19 5.79 16.82
CA TYR A 504 12.65 5.97 16.87
C TYR A 504 13.18 6.21 18.28
N LEU A 505 12.42 6.88 19.16
CA LEU A 505 12.74 7.03 20.58
C LEU A 505 12.53 5.73 21.37
N LYS A 506 11.78 4.77 20.81
CA LYS A 506 11.36 3.54 21.49
C LYS A 506 10.54 3.78 22.76
N ARG A 507 9.76 4.87 22.79
CA ARG A 507 8.93 5.28 23.92
C ARG A 507 7.85 6.28 23.50
N PRO A 508 6.71 6.36 24.20
CA PRO A 508 5.73 7.41 24.01
C PRO A 508 6.25 8.79 24.46
N VAL A 509 5.62 9.85 23.98
CA VAL A 509 5.88 11.24 24.33
C VAL A 509 4.62 11.88 24.92
N THR A 510 4.77 12.79 25.89
CA THR A 510 3.61 13.48 26.49
C THR A 510 3.11 14.57 25.54
N LEU A 511 1.86 14.47 25.10
CA LEU A 511 1.22 15.47 24.25
C LEU A 511 0.88 16.73 25.05
N VAL A 512 1.20 17.90 24.48
CA VAL A 512 0.90 19.21 25.06
C VAL A 512 0.06 20.01 24.09
N GLN A 513 -1.19 20.28 24.45
CA GLN A 513 -2.15 21.05 23.64
C GLN A 513 -2.20 20.56 22.17
N TYR A 514 -2.31 19.24 22.02
CA TYR A 514 -2.48 18.59 20.71
C TYR A 514 -3.58 17.54 20.84
N ILE A 515 -4.58 17.58 19.98
CA ILE A 515 -5.78 16.73 20.04
C ILE A 515 -5.85 15.84 18.79
N ASP A 516 -6.19 16.40 17.62
CA ASP A 516 -6.34 15.74 16.30
C ASP A 516 -6.76 14.25 16.41
N GLU A 517 -5.95 13.32 15.94
CA GLU A 517 -6.18 11.88 15.97
C GLU A 517 -6.25 11.26 17.37
N PHE A 518 -5.87 11.99 18.41
CA PHE A 518 -5.89 11.54 19.81
C PHE A 518 -7.13 11.99 20.61
N ALA A 519 -8.10 12.63 19.97
CA ALA A 519 -9.30 13.15 20.65
C ALA A 519 -9.95 12.09 21.55
N LEU A 520 -10.25 10.91 21.00
CA LEU A 520 -10.85 9.83 21.78
C LEU A 520 -9.94 9.33 22.92
N GLY A 521 -8.65 9.13 22.62
CA GLY A 521 -7.69 8.63 23.64
C GLY A 521 -7.52 9.60 24.79
N LEU A 522 -7.45 10.90 24.50
CA LEU A 522 -7.33 11.94 25.53
C LEU A 522 -8.63 12.15 26.32
N ASP A 523 -9.80 11.97 25.68
CA ASP A 523 -11.08 12.00 26.38
C ASP A 523 -11.23 10.81 27.34
N ALA A 524 -10.78 9.64 26.94
CA ALA A 524 -10.82 8.43 27.78
C ALA A 524 -9.72 8.39 28.84
N GLU A 525 -8.56 8.99 28.57
CA GLU A 525 -7.35 8.94 29.41
C GLU A 525 -6.74 10.36 29.55
N PRO A 526 -7.46 11.35 30.17
CA PRO A 526 -7.08 12.76 30.16
C PRO A 526 -5.75 13.06 30.89
N ASP A 527 -5.36 12.21 31.83
CA ASP A 527 -4.13 12.38 32.62
C ASP A 527 -2.85 12.12 31.79
N LYS A 528 -2.97 11.49 30.61
CA LYS A 528 -1.84 11.20 29.72
C LYS A 528 -1.43 12.36 28.84
N GLY A 529 -2.15 13.47 28.86
CA GLY A 529 -1.84 14.68 28.10
C GLY A 529 -1.83 15.94 28.95
N ILE A 530 -1.25 17.02 28.43
CA ILE A 530 -1.31 18.36 29.02
C ILE A 530 -2.18 19.22 28.10
N GLN A 531 -3.32 19.67 28.60
CA GLN A 531 -4.32 20.36 27.80
C GLN A 531 -3.92 21.79 27.39
N ARG A 532 -3.06 22.47 28.16
CA ARG A 532 -2.67 23.86 27.91
C ARG A 532 -1.16 24.02 27.89
N VAL A 533 -0.65 24.77 26.94
CA VAL A 533 0.78 25.12 26.86
C VAL A 533 1.26 25.85 28.11
N GLU A 534 0.43 26.67 28.72
CA GLU A 534 0.81 27.41 29.92
C GLU A 534 1.10 26.50 31.13
N ASP A 535 0.38 25.38 31.25
CA ASP A 535 0.63 24.41 32.31
C ASP A 535 1.91 23.60 32.04
N TRP A 536 2.20 23.34 30.78
CA TRP A 536 3.48 22.76 30.38
C TRP A 536 4.65 23.71 30.63
N LYS A 537 4.52 25.01 30.32
CA LYS A 537 5.58 26.01 30.61
C LYS A 537 5.94 26.04 32.10
N LYS A 538 4.95 25.98 33.00
CA LYS A 538 5.19 25.90 34.44
C LYS A 538 5.93 24.62 34.82
N ARG A 539 5.50 23.46 34.29
CA ARG A 539 6.18 22.17 34.51
C ARG A 539 7.61 22.19 33.95
N TRP A 540 7.79 22.69 32.74
CA TRP A 540 9.11 22.79 32.07
C TRP A 540 10.07 23.67 32.86
N ALA A 541 9.61 24.81 33.37
CA ALA A 541 10.43 25.71 34.22
C ALA A 541 10.88 25.07 35.53
N ALA A 542 10.07 24.16 36.10
CA ALA A 542 10.37 23.44 37.33
C ALA A 542 11.27 22.20 37.13
N LEU A 543 11.47 21.73 35.86
CA LEU A 543 12.31 20.57 35.60
C LEU A 543 13.80 20.91 35.69
N ASP A 544 14.60 19.98 36.17
CA ASP A 544 16.06 20.01 36.02
C ASP A 544 16.49 19.62 34.62
N GLN A 545 15.93 18.54 34.12
CA GLN A 545 16.23 17.98 32.78
C GLN A 545 14.96 17.47 32.11
N GLY A 546 14.92 17.52 30.79
CA GLY A 546 13.82 17.00 29.97
C GLY A 546 13.99 17.38 28.52
N TYR A 547 13.19 16.80 27.66
CA TYR A 547 13.21 16.99 26.22
C TYR A 547 11.85 17.48 25.71
N ALA A 548 11.88 18.25 24.64
CA ALA A 548 10.65 18.61 23.92
C ALA A 548 10.89 18.69 22.42
N ILE A 549 9.85 18.37 21.63
CA ILE A 549 9.79 18.62 20.19
C ILE A 549 8.73 19.68 19.93
N LEU A 550 9.07 20.64 19.06
CA LEU A 550 8.21 21.77 18.67
C LEU A 550 8.34 22.02 17.16
N SER A 551 7.36 22.69 16.57
CA SER A 551 7.56 23.35 15.27
C SER A 551 8.54 24.52 15.41
N PRO A 552 9.26 24.92 14.34
CA PRO A 552 10.17 26.08 14.40
C PRO A 552 9.46 27.35 14.87
N SER A 553 8.22 27.62 14.39
CA SER A 553 7.44 28.79 14.78
C SER A 553 7.07 28.78 16.26
N ASN A 554 6.62 27.63 16.78
CA ASN A 554 6.27 27.49 18.19
C ASN A 554 7.51 27.62 19.10
N TYR A 555 8.64 27.05 18.66
CA TYR A 555 9.92 27.22 19.36
C TYR A 555 10.31 28.69 19.48
N GLU A 556 10.29 29.44 18.38
CA GLU A 556 10.67 30.87 18.35
C GLU A 556 9.74 31.70 19.25
N GLN A 557 8.44 31.45 19.19
CA GLN A 557 7.45 32.13 20.03
C GLN A 557 7.66 31.87 21.54
N ILE A 558 7.92 30.60 21.90
CA ILE A 558 8.06 30.21 23.31
C ILE A 558 9.44 30.65 23.85
N ALA A 559 10.50 30.56 23.03
CA ALA A 559 11.84 31.00 23.40
C ALA A 559 11.90 32.52 23.61
N ALA A 560 11.20 33.33 22.79
CA ALA A 560 11.05 34.77 23.00
C ALA A 560 10.41 35.12 24.34
N GLY A 561 9.59 34.25 24.92
CA GLY A 561 9.02 34.36 26.27
C GLY A 561 10.01 34.06 27.38
N GLY A 562 11.29 33.82 27.10
CA GLY A 562 12.35 33.61 28.11
C GLY A 562 12.39 32.21 28.72
N LEU A 563 11.63 31.24 28.18
CA LEU A 563 11.65 29.87 28.70
C LEU A 563 13.01 29.21 28.30
N PRO A 564 13.81 28.69 29.26
CA PRO A 564 15.11 28.15 28.96
C PRO A 564 15.00 26.84 28.15
N MET A 565 15.53 26.86 26.93
CA MET A 565 15.56 25.75 25.99
C MET A 565 16.88 25.74 25.22
N ARG A 566 17.61 24.63 25.26
CA ARG A 566 18.80 24.40 24.45
C ARG A 566 18.42 23.56 23.23
N VAL A 567 18.65 24.09 22.04
CA VAL A 567 18.43 23.33 20.80
C VAL A 567 19.44 22.20 20.69
N LEU A 568 18.95 20.97 20.56
CA LEU A 568 19.76 19.77 20.34
C LEU A 568 19.92 19.48 18.84
N ALA A 569 18.82 19.53 18.08
CA ALA A 569 18.81 19.41 16.63
C ALA A 569 17.60 20.14 16.04
N ARG A 570 17.72 20.53 14.76
CA ARG A 570 16.67 21.26 14.04
C ARG A 570 16.63 20.82 12.58
N ASP A 571 15.42 20.69 12.05
CA ASP A 571 15.15 20.56 10.62
C ASP A 571 14.11 21.62 10.17
N PRO A 572 13.71 21.68 8.88
CA PRO A 572 12.72 22.68 8.43
C PRO A 572 11.34 22.60 9.09
N ARG A 573 11.00 21.49 9.74
CA ARG A 573 9.67 21.25 10.32
C ARG A 573 9.68 21.08 11.83
N ARG A 574 10.85 20.75 12.43
CA ARG A 574 10.95 20.32 13.83
C ARG A 574 12.20 20.86 14.50
N VAL A 575 12.03 21.15 15.78
CA VAL A 575 13.13 21.50 16.69
C VAL A 575 13.04 20.60 17.90
N ILE A 576 14.10 19.86 18.22
CA ILE A 576 14.20 19.12 19.48
C ILE A 576 15.09 19.91 20.42
N VAL A 577 14.59 20.15 21.61
CA VAL A 577 15.24 20.92 22.67
C VAL A 577 15.41 20.12 23.93
N SER A 578 16.43 20.46 24.73
CA SER A 578 16.56 20.04 26.13
C SER A 578 16.34 21.22 27.07
N ARG A 579 15.96 20.91 28.32
CA ARG A 579 15.86 21.93 29.39
C ARG A 579 17.24 22.44 29.82
N ARG A 580 18.26 21.58 29.80
CA ARG A 580 19.70 21.85 29.98
C ARG A 580 20.55 21.08 29.00
#